data_48de8113bce90480877c92e3b48854e8
#
_entry.id   48de8113bce90480877c92e3b48854e8
#
_cell.length_a   1.000
_cell.length_b   1.000
_cell.length_c   1.000
_cell.angle_alpha   90.00
_cell.angle_beta   90.00
_cell.angle_gamma   90.00
#
_symmetry.space_group_name_H-M   'P 1'
#
loop_
_entity.id
_entity.type
_entity.pdbx_description
1 polymer ?
#
loop_
_entity_poly.entity_id
_entity_poly.type
_entity_poly.pdbx_seq_one_letter_code
_entity_poly.pdbx_strand_id
1 'polypeptide(L)'
;MNAGVILFLIFAVCVLIGVPISMSLGIGSLAAVALGNLGVSPAVIAQRVFGGLQSTSIMAIAFFILAGNLMAGGGISRRIVNFANCLIGNIRGGMSVALVIACAFFAALSGSAPATVVAIGSMLYADMVKQGYPEDRTAGLLVIAGGLGPVIPPSIIMVLYCTLTGASVTNMFSQGMVIGILIMIVLILEALYYAHKEKWPKAETKHTAGEIGKIFLEAVPALMTPVIILGGIYSGLLTATESAAVACVWAFIAGVFIYKEIKIADLIPILMKSAKSAAMILFIIADSTAFSWVFTFSGASAALVQLVVSMNLNKTLFCLVVAIILLIFGTFMEGTAIAVLLVPVLWPIAESMGINVIHFGMILCISNVIGTMTPPVAVNIFSAVQVTRSVRELKIGEISKAEIPFFIGYVAVFFLCVFSETFCTFLIR
;
A
#
# COMPACT_ATOMS: atom_id res chain seq x y z
N MET A 1 -32.50 -15.34 14.54
CA MET A 1 -31.82 -14.25 13.81
C MET A 1 -30.91 -14.92 12.80
N ASN A 2 -30.85 -14.44 11.55
CA ASN A 2 -29.97 -15.05 10.55
C ASN A 2 -28.50 -14.90 11.00
N ALA A 3 -27.71 -15.98 10.89
CA ALA A 3 -26.32 -16.00 11.34
C ALA A 3 -25.47 -14.91 10.65
N GLY A 4 -25.74 -14.59 9.38
CA GLY A 4 -25.09 -13.48 8.70
C GLY A 4 -25.39 -12.11 9.32
N VAL A 5 -26.60 -11.89 9.82
CA VAL A 5 -26.97 -10.65 10.54
C VAL A 5 -26.27 -10.58 11.88
N ILE A 6 -26.18 -11.68 12.63
CA ILE A 6 -25.44 -11.78 13.90
C ILE A 6 -23.97 -11.45 13.66
N LEU A 7 -23.37 -12.03 12.60
CA LEU A 7 -21.97 -11.81 12.20
C LEU A 7 -21.63 -10.33 12.08
N PHE A 8 -22.38 -9.61 11.23
CA PHE A 8 -22.11 -8.20 10.97
C PHE A 8 -22.48 -7.29 12.14
N LEU A 9 -23.57 -7.59 12.86
CA LEU A 9 -24.01 -6.77 13.99
C LEU A 9 -23.00 -6.83 15.13
N ILE A 10 -22.53 -8.03 15.49
CA ILE A 10 -21.54 -8.18 16.58
C ILE A 10 -20.19 -7.62 16.15
N PHE A 11 -19.76 -7.86 14.91
CA PHE A 11 -18.57 -7.22 14.36
C PHE A 11 -18.65 -5.70 14.47
N ALA A 12 -19.73 -5.08 14.00
CA ALA A 12 -19.92 -3.62 14.04
C ALA A 12 -19.92 -3.09 15.49
N VAL A 13 -20.61 -3.74 16.40
CA VAL A 13 -20.61 -3.36 17.82
C VAL A 13 -19.20 -3.43 18.41
N CYS A 14 -18.45 -4.51 18.16
CA CYS A 14 -17.07 -4.65 18.65
C CYS A 14 -16.18 -3.51 18.12
N VAL A 15 -16.27 -3.19 16.83
CA VAL A 15 -15.49 -2.10 16.23
C VAL A 15 -15.88 -0.75 16.84
N LEU A 16 -17.18 -0.49 17.03
CA LEU A 16 -17.68 0.78 17.60
C LEU A 16 -17.24 1.01 19.05
N ILE A 17 -17.08 -0.06 19.83
CA ILE A 17 -16.56 0.03 21.22
C ILE A 17 -15.03 0.00 21.29
N GLY A 18 -14.33 0.01 20.12
CA GLY A 18 -12.89 0.11 20.05
C GLY A 18 -12.12 -1.22 20.14
N VAL A 19 -12.78 -2.36 19.98
CA VAL A 19 -12.09 -3.66 19.89
C VAL A 19 -11.28 -3.73 18.60
N PRO A 20 -10.03 -4.22 18.62
CA PRO A 20 -9.22 -4.39 17.42
C PRO A 20 -9.96 -5.21 16.34
N ILE A 21 -9.79 -4.82 15.07
CA ILE A 21 -10.51 -5.39 13.92
C ILE A 21 -10.35 -6.90 13.84
N SER A 22 -9.13 -7.43 14.06
CA SER A 22 -8.89 -8.87 14.08
C SER A 22 -9.78 -9.57 15.10
N MET A 23 -9.75 -9.13 16.34
CA MET A 23 -10.59 -9.70 17.40
C MET A 23 -12.08 -9.55 17.10
N SER A 24 -12.51 -8.43 16.54
CA SER A 24 -13.89 -8.19 16.16
C SER A 24 -14.39 -9.18 15.11
N LEU A 25 -13.55 -9.53 14.13
CA LEU A 25 -13.82 -10.56 13.12
C LEU A 25 -13.98 -11.94 13.77
N GLY A 26 -13.06 -12.33 14.67
CA GLY A 26 -13.09 -13.60 15.38
C GLY A 26 -14.31 -13.73 16.31
N ILE A 27 -14.58 -12.69 17.11
CA ILE A 27 -15.73 -12.64 18.03
C ILE A 27 -17.04 -12.71 17.25
N GLY A 28 -17.17 -11.91 16.15
CA GLY A 28 -18.35 -11.93 15.29
C GLY A 28 -18.61 -13.32 14.70
N SER A 29 -17.54 -13.98 14.23
CA SER A 29 -17.59 -15.32 13.64
C SER A 29 -18.01 -16.36 14.67
N LEU A 30 -17.41 -16.33 15.84
CA LEU A 30 -17.75 -17.25 16.95
C LEU A 30 -19.19 -17.06 17.40
N ALA A 31 -19.62 -15.82 17.59
CA ALA A 31 -20.99 -15.51 18.00
C ALA A 31 -22.02 -15.92 16.94
N ALA A 32 -21.73 -15.71 15.65
CA ALA A 32 -22.61 -16.13 14.58
C ALA A 32 -22.80 -17.66 14.52
N VAL A 33 -21.75 -18.44 14.79
CA VAL A 33 -21.83 -19.91 14.88
C VAL A 33 -22.56 -20.33 16.14
N ALA A 34 -22.28 -19.71 17.29
CA ALA A 34 -22.87 -20.10 18.59
C ALA A 34 -24.36 -19.74 18.69
N LEU A 35 -24.78 -18.59 18.14
CA LEU A 35 -26.12 -18.02 18.28
C LEU A 35 -26.99 -18.18 17.04
N GLY A 36 -26.38 -18.42 15.89
CA GLY A 36 -27.05 -18.40 14.57
C GLY A 36 -27.63 -19.74 14.12
N ASN A 37 -27.59 -20.78 14.95
CA ASN A 37 -28.11 -22.14 14.66
C ASN A 37 -27.60 -22.72 13.32
N LEU A 38 -26.29 -22.55 13.03
CA LEU A 38 -25.68 -23.05 11.81
C LEU A 38 -25.48 -24.57 11.78
N GLY A 39 -25.80 -25.29 12.87
CA GLY A 39 -25.65 -26.74 12.97
C GLY A 39 -24.20 -27.24 13.00
N VAL A 40 -23.23 -26.35 13.25
CA VAL A 40 -21.81 -26.69 13.33
C VAL A 40 -21.20 -26.31 14.67
N SER A 41 -20.18 -27.05 15.10
CA SER A 41 -19.48 -26.77 16.35
C SER A 41 -18.68 -25.46 16.27
N PRO A 42 -18.66 -24.62 17.32
CA PRO A 42 -17.78 -23.47 17.43
C PRO A 42 -16.29 -23.78 17.20
N ALA A 43 -15.85 -25.03 17.42
CA ALA A 43 -14.48 -25.47 17.13
C ALA A 43 -14.09 -25.31 15.66
N VAL A 44 -15.06 -25.26 14.74
CA VAL A 44 -14.80 -24.98 13.31
C VAL A 44 -14.15 -23.61 13.12
N ILE A 45 -14.48 -22.63 13.96
CA ILE A 45 -13.85 -21.30 13.87
C ILE A 45 -12.34 -21.40 14.09
N ALA A 46 -11.90 -22.14 15.11
CA ALA A 46 -10.46 -22.35 15.34
C ALA A 46 -9.79 -23.03 14.13
N GLN A 47 -10.44 -24.05 13.54
CA GLN A 47 -9.92 -24.72 12.34
C GLN A 47 -9.78 -23.74 11.16
N ARG A 48 -10.75 -22.84 10.95
CA ARG A 48 -10.71 -21.83 9.88
C ARG A 48 -9.64 -20.77 10.12
N VAL A 49 -9.46 -20.32 11.36
CA VAL A 49 -8.39 -19.41 11.77
C VAL A 49 -7.02 -20.02 11.46
N PHE A 50 -6.76 -21.26 11.86
CA PHE A 50 -5.51 -21.96 11.54
C PHE A 50 -5.36 -22.22 10.05
N GLY A 51 -6.42 -22.65 9.36
CA GLY A 51 -6.41 -22.86 7.90
C GLY A 51 -6.08 -21.61 7.13
N GLY A 52 -6.52 -20.44 7.61
CA GLY A 52 -6.20 -19.13 7.01
C GLY A 52 -4.71 -18.80 7.00
N LEU A 53 -3.91 -19.41 7.86
CA LEU A 53 -2.47 -19.19 7.94
C LEU A 53 -1.62 -20.18 7.12
N GLN A 54 -2.23 -21.20 6.54
CA GLN A 54 -1.51 -22.26 5.85
C GLN A 54 -1.06 -21.92 4.42
N SER A 55 -1.48 -20.79 3.87
CA SER A 55 -1.06 -20.36 2.54
C SER A 55 0.40 -19.89 2.52
N THR A 56 1.21 -20.45 1.63
CA THR A 56 2.61 -20.04 1.44
C THR A 56 2.75 -18.57 1.02
N SER A 57 1.77 -18.04 0.29
CA SER A 57 1.78 -16.63 -0.14
C SER A 57 1.73 -15.65 1.04
N ILE A 58 1.17 -16.05 2.17
CA ILE A 58 1.08 -15.22 3.38
C ILE A 58 2.47 -14.96 3.98
N MET A 59 3.39 -15.93 3.87
CA MET A 59 4.77 -15.75 4.35
C MET A 59 5.50 -14.63 3.62
N ALA A 60 5.14 -14.36 2.35
CA ALA A 60 5.69 -13.24 1.60
C ALA A 60 5.48 -11.91 2.33
N ILE A 61 4.33 -11.71 2.99
CA ILE A 61 4.02 -10.48 3.75
C ILE A 61 5.03 -10.29 4.88
N ALA A 62 5.30 -11.34 5.67
CA ALA A 62 6.25 -11.27 6.77
C ALA A 62 7.68 -10.97 6.28
N PHE A 63 8.11 -11.60 5.18
CA PHE A 63 9.41 -11.32 4.59
C PHE A 63 9.50 -9.92 3.97
N PHE A 64 8.48 -9.43 3.28
CA PHE A 64 8.48 -8.05 2.77
C PHE A 64 8.56 -7.02 3.89
N ILE A 65 7.84 -7.23 5.00
CA ILE A 65 7.91 -6.36 6.18
C ILE A 65 9.33 -6.36 6.77
N LEU A 66 9.94 -7.54 6.89
CA LEU A 66 11.31 -7.67 7.40
C LEU A 66 12.32 -7.01 6.46
N ALA A 67 12.23 -7.29 5.15
CA ALA A 67 13.09 -6.66 4.15
C ALA A 67 12.96 -5.13 4.21
N GLY A 68 11.74 -4.57 4.24
CA GLY A 68 11.49 -3.14 4.34
C GLY A 68 12.10 -2.51 5.60
N ASN A 69 11.98 -3.15 6.76
CA ASN A 69 12.58 -2.66 8.01
C ASN A 69 14.12 -2.76 8.01
N LEU A 70 14.69 -3.82 7.45
CA LEU A 70 16.15 -3.95 7.26
C LEU A 70 16.67 -2.86 6.32
N MET A 71 15.97 -2.59 5.23
CA MET A 71 16.35 -1.55 4.27
C MET A 71 16.27 -0.15 4.87
N ALA A 72 15.21 0.12 5.63
CA ALA A 72 15.04 1.39 6.31
C ALA A 72 16.16 1.62 7.36
N GLY A 73 16.51 0.61 8.15
CA GLY A 73 17.60 0.65 9.13
C GLY A 73 19.00 0.64 8.50
N GLY A 74 19.14 0.07 7.31
CA GLY A 74 20.42 -0.09 6.60
C GLY A 74 20.86 1.11 5.77
N GLY A 75 20.18 2.27 5.86
CA GLY A 75 20.55 3.49 5.13
C GLY A 75 20.31 3.43 3.61
N ILE A 76 19.57 2.44 3.15
CA ILE A 76 19.21 2.25 1.74
C ILE A 76 18.40 3.46 1.24
N SER A 77 17.44 3.92 2.04
CA SER A 77 16.58 5.07 1.71
C SER A 77 17.39 6.33 1.40
N ARG A 78 18.42 6.62 2.21
CA ARG A 78 19.29 7.80 2.02
C ARG A 78 20.04 7.74 0.68
N ARG A 79 20.51 6.57 0.27
CA ARG A 79 21.24 6.38 -1.00
C ARG A 79 20.33 6.52 -2.20
N ILE A 80 19.10 6.03 -2.09
CA ILE A 80 18.07 6.22 -3.12
C ILE A 80 17.73 7.71 -3.28
N VAL A 81 17.54 8.43 -2.18
CA VAL A 81 17.29 9.88 -2.20
C VAL A 81 18.45 10.64 -2.83
N ASN A 82 19.69 10.35 -2.45
CA ASN A 82 20.88 10.97 -3.02
C ASN A 82 20.99 10.70 -4.52
N PHE A 83 20.72 9.46 -4.94
CA PHE A 83 20.72 9.10 -6.35
C PHE A 83 19.61 9.80 -7.13
N ALA A 84 18.39 9.85 -6.61
CA ALA A 84 17.29 10.58 -7.23
C ALA A 84 17.59 12.07 -7.40
N ASN A 85 18.17 12.71 -6.38
CA ASN A 85 18.60 14.11 -6.44
C ASN A 85 19.69 14.33 -7.50
N CYS A 86 20.61 13.38 -7.63
CA CYS A 86 21.70 13.46 -8.59
C CYS A 86 21.22 13.35 -10.05
N LEU A 87 20.19 12.52 -10.32
CA LEU A 87 19.67 12.30 -11.67
C LEU A 87 19.00 13.52 -12.28
N ILE A 88 18.39 14.38 -11.47
CA ILE A 88 17.48 15.42 -11.98
C ILE A 88 18.19 16.71 -12.33
N GLY A 89 19.44 16.86 -11.90
CA GLY A 89 20.27 17.99 -12.31
C GLY A 89 19.69 19.37 -11.95
N ASN A 90 20.10 20.39 -12.70
CA ASN A 90 19.83 21.79 -12.42
C ASN A 90 18.54 22.30 -13.10
N ILE A 91 17.42 21.56 -12.95
CA ILE A 91 16.12 21.99 -13.47
C ILE A 91 15.29 22.67 -12.38
N ARG A 92 14.39 23.60 -12.82
CA ARG A 92 13.45 24.23 -11.88
C ARG A 92 12.49 23.19 -11.32
N GLY A 93 12.38 23.13 -9.98
CA GLY A 93 11.58 22.10 -9.31
C GLY A 93 12.24 20.73 -9.29
N GLY A 94 13.55 20.64 -9.56
CA GLY A 94 14.27 19.35 -9.61
C GLY A 94 14.10 18.52 -8.35
N MET A 95 14.17 19.12 -7.15
CA MET A 95 13.98 18.37 -5.90
C MET A 95 12.56 17.83 -5.74
N SER A 96 11.53 18.46 -6.31
CA SER A 96 10.17 17.91 -6.28
C SER A 96 10.06 16.65 -7.14
N VAL A 97 10.74 16.61 -8.29
CA VAL A 97 10.86 15.40 -9.11
C VAL A 97 11.66 14.33 -8.40
N ALA A 98 12.77 14.69 -7.73
CA ALA A 98 13.56 13.77 -6.91
C ALA A 98 12.76 13.17 -5.80
N LEU A 99 11.91 13.96 -5.12
CA LEU A 99 11.00 13.49 -4.08
C LEU A 99 10.04 12.42 -4.63
N VAL A 100 9.40 12.66 -5.77
CA VAL A 100 8.47 11.68 -6.39
C VAL A 100 9.20 10.40 -6.77
N ILE A 101 10.38 10.49 -7.41
CA ILE A 101 11.19 9.34 -7.79
C ILE A 101 11.67 8.58 -6.55
N ALA A 102 12.15 9.29 -5.52
CA ALA A 102 12.56 8.67 -4.26
C ALA A 102 11.40 7.94 -3.58
N CYS A 103 10.19 8.54 -3.57
CA CYS A 103 8.99 7.89 -3.08
C CYS A 103 8.67 6.62 -3.89
N ALA A 104 8.76 6.65 -5.22
CA ALA A 104 8.50 5.49 -6.06
C ALA A 104 9.48 4.33 -5.79
N PHE A 105 10.77 4.62 -5.68
CA PHE A 105 11.77 3.61 -5.33
C PHE A 105 11.57 3.07 -3.91
N PHE A 106 11.30 3.96 -2.95
CA PHE A 106 11.06 3.52 -1.57
C PHE A 106 9.72 2.78 -1.44
N ALA A 107 8.73 3.11 -2.24
CA ALA A 107 7.48 2.37 -2.38
C ALA A 107 7.74 0.89 -2.68
N ALA A 108 8.58 0.61 -3.67
CA ALA A 108 9.01 -0.74 -4.04
C ALA A 108 9.80 -1.47 -2.92
N LEU A 109 10.10 -0.82 -1.81
CA LEU A 109 10.77 -1.42 -0.66
C LEU A 109 9.83 -1.60 0.53
N SER A 110 8.94 -0.62 0.78
CA SER A 110 8.11 -0.57 1.99
C SER A 110 6.72 -1.14 1.80
N GLY A 111 6.16 -1.02 0.60
CA GLY A 111 4.76 -1.38 0.31
C GLY A 111 3.72 -0.59 1.11
N SER A 112 4.12 0.49 1.80
CA SER A 112 3.30 1.26 2.73
C SER A 112 3.37 2.76 2.44
N ALA A 113 2.21 3.41 2.29
CA ALA A 113 2.15 4.84 2.03
C ALA A 113 2.64 5.69 3.21
N PRO A 114 2.18 5.51 4.46
CA PRO A 114 2.66 6.30 5.59
C PRO A 114 4.16 6.12 5.86
N ALA A 115 4.68 4.89 5.69
CA ALA A 115 6.11 4.63 5.85
C ALA A 115 6.94 5.39 4.80
N THR A 116 6.45 5.46 3.56
CA THR A 116 7.10 6.22 2.47
C THR A 116 7.12 7.72 2.78
N VAL A 117 5.98 8.27 3.22
CA VAL A 117 5.87 9.70 3.62
C VAL A 117 6.88 10.03 4.70
N VAL A 118 6.94 9.24 5.77
CA VAL A 118 7.85 9.51 6.90
C VAL A 118 9.31 9.34 6.48
N ALA A 119 9.65 8.25 5.77
CA ALA A 119 11.03 7.96 5.41
C ALA A 119 11.61 9.01 4.45
N ILE A 120 10.92 9.29 3.36
CA ILE A 120 11.41 10.24 2.34
C ILE A 120 11.25 11.69 2.82
N GLY A 121 10.12 11.98 3.47
CA GLY A 121 9.86 13.31 4.02
C GLY A 121 10.89 13.75 5.06
N SER A 122 11.28 12.87 5.99
CA SER A 122 12.31 13.18 6.99
C SER A 122 13.68 13.50 6.38
N MET A 123 13.96 13.05 5.16
CA MET A 123 15.23 13.29 4.48
C MET A 123 15.21 14.53 3.60
N LEU A 124 14.09 14.80 2.92
CA LEU A 124 14.03 15.82 1.87
C LEU A 124 13.30 17.09 2.27
N TYR A 125 12.26 17.01 3.12
CA TYR A 125 11.34 18.09 3.36
C TYR A 125 12.06 19.35 3.89
N ALA A 126 12.85 19.20 4.95
CA ALA A 126 13.55 20.34 5.57
C ALA A 126 14.57 20.98 4.61
N ASP A 127 15.26 20.19 3.82
CA ASP A 127 16.24 20.69 2.85
C ASP A 127 15.57 21.38 1.64
N MET A 128 14.42 20.89 1.19
CA MET A 128 13.62 21.56 0.17
C MET A 128 13.13 22.92 0.63
N VAL A 129 12.59 22.99 1.85
CA VAL A 129 12.13 24.26 2.44
C VAL A 129 13.28 25.24 2.61
N LYS A 130 14.45 24.81 3.09
CA LYS A 130 15.66 25.67 3.19
C LYS A 130 16.10 26.22 1.85
N GLN A 131 15.90 25.47 0.76
CA GLN A 131 16.20 25.91 -0.61
C GLN A 131 15.12 26.82 -1.21
N GLY A 132 14.04 27.12 -0.47
CA GLY A 132 12.98 28.04 -0.86
C GLY A 132 11.79 27.39 -1.56
N TYR A 133 11.62 26.06 -1.46
CA TYR A 133 10.37 25.39 -1.89
C TYR A 133 9.24 25.73 -0.91
N PRO A 134 7.99 25.96 -1.40
CA PRO A 134 6.85 26.23 -0.53
C PRO A 134 6.59 25.07 0.44
N GLU A 135 6.46 25.37 1.74
CA GLU A 135 6.31 24.38 2.80
C GLU A 135 5.07 23.50 2.60
N ASP A 136 3.94 24.14 2.34
CA ASP A 136 2.65 23.48 2.17
C ASP A 136 2.59 22.62 0.90
N ARG A 137 3.06 23.17 -0.24
CA ARG A 137 3.11 22.43 -1.51
C ARG A 137 4.04 21.22 -1.45
N THR A 138 5.19 21.37 -0.79
CA THR A 138 6.13 20.26 -0.61
C THR A 138 5.53 19.17 0.25
N ALA A 139 4.82 19.54 1.33
CA ALA A 139 4.10 18.58 2.17
C ALA A 139 2.96 17.89 1.40
N GLY A 140 2.18 18.65 0.62
CA GLY A 140 1.10 18.09 -0.20
C GLY A 140 1.62 17.11 -1.25
N LEU A 141 2.69 17.47 -1.99
CA LEU A 141 3.32 16.56 -2.94
C LEU A 141 3.85 15.29 -2.26
N LEU A 142 4.45 15.42 -1.07
CA LEU A 142 4.96 14.29 -0.29
C LEU A 142 3.84 13.32 0.10
N VAL A 143 2.67 13.81 0.52
CA VAL A 143 1.48 12.99 0.85
C VAL A 143 1.07 12.16 -0.35
N ILE A 144 0.91 12.79 -1.52
CA ILE A 144 0.44 12.12 -2.73
C ILE A 144 1.50 11.16 -3.28
N ALA A 145 2.78 11.59 -3.33
CA ALA A 145 3.87 10.73 -3.79
C ALA A 145 4.08 9.51 -2.87
N GLY A 146 3.87 9.67 -1.55
CA GLY A 146 3.89 8.55 -0.61
C GLY A 146 2.85 7.48 -0.92
N GLY A 147 1.73 7.85 -1.53
CA GLY A 147 0.71 6.92 -1.99
C GLY A 147 1.11 5.98 -3.11
N LEU A 148 2.28 6.16 -3.70
CA LEU A 148 2.87 5.15 -4.59
C LEU A 148 3.19 3.84 -3.86
N GLY A 149 3.37 3.86 -2.51
CA GLY A 149 3.73 2.71 -1.70
C GLY A 149 2.88 1.46 -1.91
N PRO A 150 1.57 1.52 -1.74
CA PRO A 150 0.70 0.36 -1.96
C PRO A 150 0.44 0.02 -3.44
N VAL A 151 0.82 0.87 -4.39
CA VAL A 151 0.56 0.68 -5.83
C VAL A 151 1.77 0.12 -6.57
N ILE A 152 2.98 0.62 -6.26
CA ILE A 152 4.22 0.07 -6.86
C ILE A 152 4.62 -1.20 -6.11
N PRO A 153 4.78 -2.35 -6.81
CA PRO A 153 5.19 -3.60 -6.15
C PRO A 153 6.63 -3.56 -5.61
N PRO A 154 6.91 -4.37 -4.57
CA PRO A 154 5.97 -5.25 -3.86
C PRO A 154 5.06 -4.49 -2.89
N SER A 155 3.79 -4.83 -2.90
CA SER A 155 2.77 -4.21 -2.06
C SER A 155 2.10 -5.25 -1.15
N ILE A 156 2.06 -4.96 0.15
CA ILE A 156 1.45 -5.84 1.15
C ILE A 156 -0.03 -6.05 0.86
N ILE A 157 -0.75 -4.98 0.48
CA ILE A 157 -2.19 -5.06 0.18
C ILE A 157 -2.47 -5.88 -1.08
N MET A 158 -1.58 -5.84 -2.09
CA MET A 158 -1.72 -6.67 -3.29
C MET A 158 -1.53 -8.15 -2.97
N VAL A 159 -0.52 -8.50 -2.18
CA VAL A 159 -0.30 -9.89 -1.75
C VAL A 159 -1.48 -10.39 -0.93
N LEU A 160 -1.98 -9.56 0.01
CA LEU A 160 -3.14 -9.88 0.81
C LEU A 160 -4.39 -10.10 -0.05
N TYR A 161 -4.66 -9.20 -0.98
CA TYR A 161 -5.76 -9.34 -1.94
C TYR A 161 -5.67 -10.65 -2.74
N CYS A 162 -4.49 -10.96 -3.29
CA CYS A 162 -4.27 -12.19 -4.02
C CYS A 162 -4.49 -13.43 -3.15
N THR A 163 -4.12 -13.38 -1.88
CA THR A 163 -4.36 -14.47 -0.93
C THR A 163 -5.85 -14.70 -0.68
N LEU A 164 -6.64 -13.61 -0.58
CA LEU A 164 -8.08 -13.67 -0.32
C LEU A 164 -8.90 -14.11 -1.55
N THR A 165 -8.43 -13.80 -2.75
CA THR A 165 -9.16 -14.03 -4.02
C THR A 165 -8.63 -15.19 -4.85
N GLY A 166 -7.44 -15.71 -4.53
CA GLY A 166 -6.74 -16.68 -5.36
C GLY A 166 -6.08 -16.10 -6.62
N ALA A 167 -6.03 -14.76 -6.75
CA ALA A 167 -5.41 -14.09 -7.88
C ALA A 167 -3.90 -14.31 -7.93
N SER A 168 -3.33 -14.25 -9.15
CA SER A 168 -1.88 -14.32 -9.35
C SER A 168 -1.18 -13.06 -8.83
N VAL A 169 -0.25 -13.23 -7.88
CA VAL A 169 0.59 -12.14 -7.35
C VAL A 169 1.44 -11.53 -8.46
N THR A 170 1.97 -12.34 -9.36
CA THR A 170 2.77 -11.88 -10.50
C THR A 170 1.97 -10.95 -11.41
N ASN A 171 0.74 -11.35 -11.77
CA ASN A 171 -0.13 -10.53 -12.61
C ASN A 171 -0.53 -9.24 -11.89
N MET A 172 -0.85 -9.32 -10.60
CA MET A 172 -1.19 -8.15 -9.80
C MET A 172 -0.03 -7.16 -9.70
N PHE A 173 1.18 -7.66 -9.48
CA PHE A 173 2.40 -6.84 -9.43
C PHE A 173 2.73 -6.23 -10.79
N SER A 174 2.55 -6.97 -11.89
CA SER A 174 2.79 -6.44 -13.24
C SER A 174 1.89 -5.25 -13.54
N GLN A 175 0.62 -5.33 -13.20
CA GLN A 175 -0.32 -4.22 -13.38
C GLN A 175 -0.06 -3.06 -12.41
N GLY A 176 0.23 -3.36 -11.15
CA GLY A 176 0.60 -2.36 -10.16
C GLY A 176 1.82 -1.55 -10.58
N MET A 177 2.82 -2.21 -11.18
CA MET A 177 4.01 -1.52 -11.70
C MET A 177 3.65 -0.52 -12.80
N VAL A 178 2.85 -0.93 -13.78
CA VAL A 178 2.45 -0.05 -14.90
C VAL A 178 1.65 1.14 -14.39
N ILE A 179 0.65 0.88 -13.56
CA ILE A 179 -0.21 1.95 -13.03
C ILE A 179 0.59 2.86 -12.08
N GLY A 180 1.46 2.30 -11.25
CA GLY A 180 2.33 3.06 -10.37
C GLY A 180 3.32 3.96 -11.13
N ILE A 181 3.91 3.46 -12.22
CA ILE A 181 4.77 4.28 -13.11
C ILE A 181 3.95 5.38 -13.78
N LEU A 182 2.74 5.10 -14.23
CA LEU A 182 1.88 6.12 -14.82
C LEU A 182 1.55 7.22 -13.81
N ILE A 183 1.16 6.85 -12.58
CA ILE A 183 0.90 7.82 -11.50
C ILE A 183 2.18 8.62 -11.22
N MET A 184 3.33 7.99 -11.13
CA MET A 184 4.62 8.67 -10.93
C MET A 184 4.89 9.71 -12.03
N ILE A 185 4.68 9.35 -13.31
CA ILE A 185 4.87 10.26 -14.44
C ILE A 185 3.90 11.45 -14.33
N VAL A 186 2.63 11.21 -14.04
CA VAL A 186 1.62 12.27 -13.86
C VAL A 186 2.06 13.22 -12.74
N LEU A 187 2.47 12.70 -11.58
CA LEU A 187 2.95 13.52 -10.47
C LEU A 187 4.19 14.33 -10.80
N ILE A 188 5.12 13.77 -11.57
CA ILE A 188 6.31 14.50 -12.06
C ILE A 188 5.89 15.66 -12.97
N LEU A 189 4.96 15.43 -13.90
CA LEU A 189 4.48 16.48 -14.80
C LEU A 189 3.76 17.59 -14.03
N GLU A 190 2.91 17.24 -13.06
CA GLU A 190 2.24 18.21 -12.19
C GLU A 190 3.25 19.00 -11.34
N ALA A 191 4.23 18.32 -10.73
CA ALA A 191 5.28 18.98 -9.95
C ALA A 191 6.09 19.95 -10.79
N LEU A 192 6.46 19.60 -12.01
CA LEU A 192 7.16 20.49 -12.95
C LEU A 192 6.29 21.66 -13.39
N TYR A 193 5.01 21.43 -13.66
CA TYR A 193 4.05 22.50 -14.02
C TYR A 193 3.95 23.53 -12.90
N TYR A 194 3.73 23.10 -11.65
CA TYR A 194 3.63 24.01 -10.51
C TYR A 194 4.97 24.65 -10.17
N ALA A 195 6.09 23.96 -10.34
CA ALA A 195 7.42 24.53 -10.17
C ALA A 195 7.67 25.70 -11.14
N HIS A 196 7.19 25.61 -12.38
CA HIS A 196 7.29 26.71 -13.32
C HIS A 196 6.31 27.85 -13.03
N LYS A 197 5.05 27.51 -12.70
CA LYS A 197 3.98 28.47 -12.41
C LYS A 197 4.26 29.29 -11.14
N GLU A 198 4.72 28.65 -10.07
CA GLU A 198 4.98 29.27 -8.77
C GLU A 198 6.46 29.69 -8.61
N LYS A 199 7.27 29.54 -9.66
CA LYS A 199 8.68 29.95 -9.73
C LYS A 199 9.55 29.29 -8.64
N TRP A 200 9.36 27.99 -8.41
CA TRP A 200 10.18 27.24 -7.44
C TRP A 200 11.67 27.29 -7.79
N PRO A 201 12.57 27.14 -6.81
CA PRO A 201 14.00 27.25 -7.04
C PRO A 201 14.51 26.16 -7.99
N LYS A 202 15.69 26.40 -8.55
CA LYS A 202 16.49 25.40 -9.23
C LYS A 202 17.41 24.73 -8.21
N ALA A 203 17.70 23.45 -8.38
CA ALA A 203 18.74 22.81 -7.60
C ALA A 203 20.09 23.49 -7.84
N GLU A 204 20.78 23.88 -6.75
CA GLU A 204 22.08 24.59 -6.85
C GLU A 204 23.24 23.62 -7.11
N THR A 205 23.07 22.33 -6.87
CA THR A 205 24.13 21.31 -6.96
C THR A 205 24.36 20.85 -8.40
N LYS A 206 25.49 21.26 -8.97
CA LYS A 206 26.03 20.67 -10.19
C LYS A 206 26.96 19.53 -9.80
N HIS A 207 26.56 18.32 -10.05
CA HIS A 207 27.42 17.16 -9.88
C HIS A 207 28.32 16.96 -11.11
N THR A 208 29.58 16.70 -10.90
CA THR A 208 30.50 16.27 -11.96
C THR A 208 30.17 14.83 -12.39
N ALA A 209 30.55 14.44 -13.60
CA ALA A 209 30.34 13.06 -14.07
C ALA A 209 30.94 12.00 -13.13
N GLY A 210 32.09 12.32 -12.51
CA GLY A 210 32.73 11.44 -11.52
C GLY A 210 31.93 11.31 -10.22
N GLU A 211 31.35 12.39 -9.72
CA GLU A 211 30.47 12.36 -8.54
C GLU A 211 29.19 11.59 -8.83
N ILE A 212 28.59 11.78 -10.02
CA ILE A 212 27.43 11.01 -10.45
C ILE A 212 27.73 9.52 -10.45
N GLY A 213 28.89 9.11 -11.02
CA GLY A 213 29.33 7.73 -11.03
C GLY A 213 29.52 7.16 -9.63
N LYS A 214 30.10 7.93 -8.71
CA LYS A 214 30.27 7.51 -7.31
C LYS A 214 28.91 7.33 -6.58
N ILE A 215 28.02 8.31 -6.70
CA ILE A 215 26.68 8.26 -6.10
C ILE A 215 25.89 7.08 -6.66
N PHE A 216 25.99 6.82 -7.96
CA PHE A 216 25.36 5.65 -8.60
C PHE A 216 25.91 4.34 -8.01
N LEU A 217 27.24 4.18 -7.93
CA LEU A 217 27.86 2.97 -7.36
C LEU A 217 27.44 2.74 -5.90
N GLU A 218 27.35 3.82 -5.11
CA GLU A 218 26.84 3.75 -3.74
C GLU A 218 25.36 3.36 -3.67
N ALA A 219 24.56 3.73 -4.68
CA ALA A 219 23.13 3.38 -4.76
C ALA A 219 22.88 1.97 -5.33
N VAL A 220 23.83 1.38 -6.07
CA VAL A 220 23.64 0.06 -6.71
C VAL A 220 23.13 -1.01 -5.75
N PRO A 221 23.71 -1.24 -4.55
CA PRO A 221 23.20 -2.25 -3.65
C PRO A 221 21.75 -1.98 -3.19
N ALA A 222 21.38 -0.70 -3.05
CA ALA A 222 20.00 -0.30 -2.72
C ALA A 222 19.03 -0.57 -3.88
N LEU A 223 19.42 -0.22 -5.11
CA LEU A 223 18.64 -0.43 -6.33
C LEU A 223 18.52 -1.90 -6.71
N MET A 224 19.49 -2.74 -6.29
CA MET A 224 19.42 -4.19 -6.52
C MET A 224 18.24 -4.86 -5.79
N THR A 225 17.73 -4.29 -4.69
CA THR A 225 16.63 -4.91 -3.95
C THR A 225 15.34 -5.04 -4.79
N PRO A 226 14.78 -3.96 -5.38
CA PRO A 226 13.61 -4.11 -6.26
C PRO A 226 13.93 -4.94 -7.50
N VAL A 227 15.16 -4.90 -8.02
CA VAL A 227 15.58 -5.73 -9.16
C VAL A 227 15.55 -7.22 -8.80
N ILE A 228 16.04 -7.60 -7.62
CA ILE A 228 15.99 -8.98 -7.13
C ILE A 228 14.54 -9.44 -6.98
N ILE A 229 13.69 -8.64 -6.33
CA ILE A 229 12.30 -9.01 -6.09
C ILE A 229 11.54 -9.16 -7.41
N LEU A 230 11.52 -8.11 -8.20
CA LEU A 230 10.70 -8.05 -9.42
C LEU A 230 11.31 -8.90 -10.54
N GLY A 231 12.64 -8.88 -10.68
CA GLY A 231 13.34 -9.73 -11.63
C GLY A 231 13.15 -11.20 -11.33
N GLY A 232 13.20 -11.62 -10.06
CA GLY A 232 12.94 -13.00 -9.64
C GLY A 232 11.50 -13.44 -9.97
N ILE A 233 10.51 -12.57 -9.68
CA ILE A 233 9.09 -12.87 -9.92
C ILE A 233 8.76 -12.86 -11.42
N TYR A 234 9.19 -11.84 -12.17
CA TYR A 234 8.82 -11.69 -13.60
C TYR A 234 9.56 -12.66 -14.52
N SER A 235 10.75 -13.10 -14.13
CA SER A 235 11.45 -14.17 -14.86
C SER A 235 10.85 -15.55 -14.63
N GLY A 236 9.93 -15.70 -13.65
CA GLY A 236 9.36 -16.98 -13.25
C GLY A 236 10.33 -17.90 -12.48
N LEU A 237 11.53 -17.40 -12.14
CA LEU A 237 12.54 -18.18 -11.40
C LEU A 237 12.18 -18.31 -9.92
N LEU A 238 11.52 -17.31 -9.35
CA LEU A 238 11.15 -17.26 -7.94
C LEU A 238 9.67 -16.93 -7.77
N THR A 239 9.05 -17.54 -6.80
CA THR A 239 7.74 -17.13 -6.29
C THR A 239 7.85 -15.80 -5.54
N ALA A 240 6.73 -15.14 -5.26
CA ALA A 240 6.71 -13.91 -4.47
C ALA A 240 7.32 -14.13 -3.06
N THR A 241 7.09 -15.29 -2.46
CA THR A 241 7.62 -15.64 -1.13
C THR A 241 9.14 -15.85 -1.16
N GLU A 242 9.64 -16.58 -2.15
CA GLU A 242 11.08 -16.80 -2.34
C GLU A 242 11.80 -15.48 -2.64
N SER A 243 11.24 -14.65 -3.52
CA SER A 243 11.80 -13.33 -3.82
C SER A 243 11.85 -12.42 -2.58
N ALA A 244 10.81 -12.46 -1.74
CA ALA A 244 10.80 -11.72 -0.48
C ALA A 244 11.87 -12.22 0.50
N ALA A 245 12.07 -13.55 0.59
CA ALA A 245 13.11 -14.15 1.43
C ALA A 245 14.52 -13.76 0.94
N VAL A 246 14.78 -13.83 -0.38
CA VAL A 246 16.04 -13.40 -0.98
C VAL A 246 16.28 -11.91 -0.74
N ALA A 247 15.23 -11.07 -0.84
CA ALA A 247 15.32 -9.65 -0.54
C ALA A 247 15.70 -9.37 0.92
N CYS A 248 15.20 -10.17 1.89
CA CYS A 248 15.64 -10.07 3.29
C CYS A 248 17.13 -10.35 3.45
N VAL A 249 17.61 -11.43 2.82
CA VAL A 249 19.04 -11.78 2.86
C VAL A 249 19.90 -10.69 2.23
N TRP A 250 19.47 -10.18 1.07
CA TRP A 250 20.17 -9.08 0.40
C TRP A 250 20.16 -7.79 1.24
N ALA A 251 19.01 -7.39 1.80
CA ALA A 251 18.90 -6.21 2.65
C ALA A 251 19.79 -6.32 3.91
N PHE A 252 19.88 -7.52 4.50
CA PHE A 252 20.79 -7.81 5.61
C PHE A 252 22.25 -7.64 5.18
N ILE A 253 22.67 -8.26 4.06
CA ILE A 253 24.03 -8.16 3.53
C ILE A 253 24.37 -6.68 3.23
N ALA A 254 23.47 -5.98 2.54
CA ALA A 254 23.67 -4.57 2.21
C ALA A 254 23.80 -3.69 3.46
N GLY A 255 22.91 -3.85 4.44
CA GLY A 255 22.87 -3.02 5.65
C GLY A 255 24.03 -3.28 6.61
N VAL A 256 24.43 -4.57 6.79
CA VAL A 256 25.45 -4.97 7.77
C VAL A 256 26.86 -4.92 7.17
N PHE A 257 27.08 -5.47 5.97
CA PHE A 257 28.42 -5.66 5.43
C PHE A 257 28.83 -4.59 4.41
N ILE A 258 27.91 -4.15 3.53
CA ILE A 258 28.24 -3.17 2.49
C ILE A 258 28.18 -1.75 3.08
N TYR A 259 27.06 -1.37 3.65
CA TYR A 259 26.85 -0.03 4.19
C TYR A 259 27.29 0.14 5.64
N LYS A 260 27.35 -0.97 6.39
CA LYS A 260 27.79 -0.99 7.80
C LYS A 260 26.97 -0.05 8.71
N GLU A 261 25.71 0.16 8.36
CA GLU A 261 24.80 1.02 9.12
C GLU A 261 23.97 0.23 10.15
N ILE A 262 23.73 -1.06 9.93
CA ILE A 262 23.08 -1.95 10.90
C ILE A 262 24.17 -2.59 11.78
N LYS A 263 24.15 -2.28 13.07
CA LYS A 263 24.96 -2.95 14.07
C LYS A 263 24.23 -4.21 14.57
N ILE A 264 24.96 -5.17 15.12
CA ILE A 264 24.38 -6.41 15.68
C ILE A 264 23.30 -6.08 16.75
N ALA A 265 23.50 -5.01 17.54
CA ALA A 265 22.55 -4.55 18.54
C ALA A 265 21.21 -4.06 17.93
N ASP A 266 21.23 -3.57 16.70
CA ASP A 266 20.06 -3.05 16.01
C ASP A 266 19.19 -4.18 15.40
N LEU A 267 19.75 -5.37 15.21
CA LEU A 267 19.04 -6.50 14.61
C LEU A 267 17.85 -6.95 15.43
N ILE A 268 18.00 -7.06 16.76
CA ILE A 268 16.91 -7.49 17.64
C ILE A 268 15.73 -6.50 17.60
N PRO A 269 15.91 -5.18 17.75
CA PRO A 269 14.85 -4.20 17.54
C PRO A 269 14.18 -4.30 16.16
N ILE A 270 14.95 -4.45 15.08
CA ILE A 270 14.41 -4.59 13.70
C ILE A 270 13.56 -5.85 13.58
N LEU A 271 14.06 -7.00 14.05
CA LEU A 271 13.34 -8.26 14.03
C LEU A 271 12.06 -8.18 14.88
N MET A 272 12.11 -7.64 16.08
CA MET A 272 10.95 -7.46 16.96
C MET A 272 9.90 -6.56 16.34
N LYS A 273 10.30 -5.43 15.74
CA LYS A 273 9.39 -4.55 15.02
C LYS A 273 8.72 -5.27 13.86
N SER A 274 9.51 -6.00 13.06
CA SER A 274 9.01 -6.77 11.91
C SER A 274 8.06 -7.87 12.33
N ALA A 275 8.42 -8.63 13.37
CA ALA A 275 7.60 -9.71 13.91
C ALA A 275 6.25 -9.18 14.44
N LYS A 276 6.24 -8.07 15.17
CA LYS A 276 5.00 -7.44 15.66
C LYS A 276 4.08 -7.02 14.50
N SER A 277 4.64 -6.35 13.49
CA SER A 277 3.85 -5.92 12.32
C SER A 277 3.33 -7.11 11.52
N ALA A 278 4.16 -8.13 11.29
CA ALA A 278 3.75 -9.34 10.60
C ALA A 278 2.67 -10.10 11.38
N ALA A 279 2.85 -10.30 12.69
CA ALA A 279 1.89 -11.00 13.55
C ALA A 279 0.51 -10.31 13.54
N MET A 280 0.48 -8.98 13.58
CA MET A 280 -0.78 -8.22 13.51
C MET A 280 -1.53 -8.50 12.20
N ILE A 281 -0.84 -8.45 11.05
CA ILE A 281 -1.46 -8.70 9.75
C ILE A 281 -1.87 -10.16 9.61
N LEU A 282 -1.02 -11.10 10.02
CA LEU A 282 -1.33 -12.53 9.98
C LEU A 282 -2.55 -12.87 10.83
N PHE A 283 -2.69 -12.26 12.01
CA PHE A 283 -3.84 -12.46 12.88
C PHE A 283 -5.14 -11.92 12.24
N ILE A 284 -5.06 -10.75 11.58
CA ILE A 284 -6.20 -10.22 10.82
C ILE A 284 -6.61 -11.18 9.70
N ILE A 285 -5.67 -11.75 8.94
CA ILE A 285 -5.94 -12.70 7.86
C ILE A 285 -6.60 -13.98 8.40
N ALA A 286 -6.08 -14.51 9.50
CA ALA A 286 -6.59 -15.71 10.15
C ALA A 286 -8.07 -15.57 10.53
N ASP A 287 -8.41 -14.49 11.24
CA ASP A 287 -9.78 -14.23 11.67
C ASP A 287 -10.71 -13.87 10.49
N SER A 288 -10.19 -13.19 9.47
CA SER A 288 -10.92 -12.91 8.23
C SER A 288 -11.32 -14.19 7.49
N THR A 289 -10.46 -15.20 7.47
CA THR A 289 -10.79 -16.49 6.86
C THR A 289 -11.96 -17.16 7.55
N ALA A 290 -12.02 -17.10 8.88
CA ALA A 290 -13.16 -17.59 9.65
C ALA A 290 -14.42 -16.75 9.36
N PHE A 291 -14.30 -15.43 9.32
CA PHE A 291 -15.39 -14.51 9.02
C PHE A 291 -15.97 -14.76 7.61
N SER A 292 -15.10 -14.85 6.61
CA SER A 292 -15.50 -15.16 5.23
C SER A 292 -16.22 -16.50 5.12
N TRP A 293 -15.73 -17.53 5.83
CA TRP A 293 -16.37 -18.82 5.85
C TRP A 293 -17.78 -18.75 6.46
N VAL A 294 -17.95 -18.09 7.61
CA VAL A 294 -19.26 -17.92 8.25
C VAL A 294 -20.19 -17.12 7.34
N PHE A 295 -19.71 -16.05 6.73
CA PHE A 295 -20.46 -15.21 5.80
C PHE A 295 -21.00 -16.02 4.61
N THR A 296 -20.17 -16.86 4.00
CA THR A 296 -20.57 -17.74 2.90
C THR A 296 -21.51 -18.85 3.37
N PHE A 297 -21.16 -19.53 4.47
CA PHE A 297 -21.90 -20.67 4.99
C PHE A 297 -23.30 -20.29 5.51
N SER A 298 -23.46 -19.08 6.04
CA SER A 298 -24.77 -18.55 6.47
C SER A 298 -25.73 -18.20 5.31
N GLY A 299 -25.27 -18.28 4.05
CA GLY A 299 -26.03 -17.87 2.87
C GLY A 299 -26.09 -16.35 2.66
N ALA A 300 -25.46 -15.55 3.52
CA ALA A 300 -25.48 -14.10 3.41
C ALA A 300 -24.79 -13.61 2.13
N SER A 301 -23.70 -14.28 1.70
CA SER A 301 -23.04 -13.99 0.43
C SER A 301 -23.99 -14.18 -0.76
N ALA A 302 -24.67 -15.32 -0.83
CA ALA A 302 -25.63 -15.60 -1.92
C ALA A 302 -26.80 -14.59 -1.94
N ALA A 303 -27.31 -14.21 -0.76
CA ALA A 303 -28.37 -13.21 -0.66
C ALA A 303 -27.92 -11.83 -1.18
N LEU A 304 -26.69 -11.39 -0.87
CA LEU A 304 -26.11 -10.14 -1.38
C LEU A 304 -25.88 -10.21 -2.89
N VAL A 305 -25.37 -11.31 -3.41
CA VAL A 305 -25.21 -11.52 -4.87
C VAL A 305 -26.57 -11.36 -5.56
N GLN A 306 -27.62 -12.04 -5.07
CA GLN A 306 -28.96 -11.95 -5.65
C GLN A 306 -29.52 -10.51 -5.60
N LEU A 307 -29.31 -9.81 -4.49
CA LEU A 307 -29.74 -8.43 -4.35
C LEU A 307 -29.06 -7.52 -5.38
N VAL A 308 -27.74 -7.61 -5.54
CA VAL A 308 -27.01 -6.79 -6.52
C VAL A 308 -27.38 -7.14 -7.95
N VAL A 309 -27.53 -8.44 -8.27
CA VAL A 309 -27.98 -8.88 -9.60
C VAL A 309 -29.40 -8.37 -9.90
N SER A 310 -30.31 -8.37 -8.91
CA SER A 310 -31.68 -7.83 -9.08
C SER A 310 -31.71 -6.33 -9.37
N MET A 311 -30.66 -5.58 -8.97
CA MET A 311 -30.53 -4.14 -9.27
C MET A 311 -30.13 -3.88 -10.73
N ASN A 312 -29.84 -4.91 -11.53
CA ASN A 312 -29.40 -4.80 -12.93
C ASN A 312 -28.26 -3.81 -13.17
N LEU A 313 -27.33 -3.72 -12.21
CA LEU A 313 -26.15 -2.86 -12.33
C LEU A 313 -25.23 -3.40 -13.43
N ASN A 314 -24.75 -2.53 -14.30
CA ASN A 314 -23.66 -2.91 -15.20
C ASN A 314 -22.33 -2.98 -14.45
N LYS A 315 -21.34 -3.69 -15.03
CA LYS A 315 -20.00 -3.90 -14.41
C LYS A 315 -19.35 -2.59 -13.99
N THR A 316 -19.38 -1.59 -14.85
CA THR A 316 -18.73 -0.29 -14.60
C THR A 316 -19.39 0.46 -13.45
N LEU A 317 -20.73 0.47 -13.39
CA LEU A 317 -21.45 1.12 -12.30
C LEU A 317 -21.23 0.40 -10.97
N PHE A 318 -21.16 -0.94 -10.98
CA PHE A 318 -20.79 -1.71 -9.80
C PHE A 318 -19.37 -1.37 -9.34
N CYS A 319 -18.38 -1.34 -10.24
CA CYS A 319 -17.00 -0.94 -9.92
C CYS A 319 -16.95 0.48 -9.33
N LEU A 320 -17.75 1.42 -9.87
CA LEU A 320 -17.83 2.78 -9.36
C LEU A 320 -18.42 2.84 -7.95
N VAL A 321 -19.50 2.10 -7.68
CA VAL A 321 -20.12 2.02 -6.35
C VAL A 321 -19.14 1.42 -5.35
N VAL A 322 -18.47 0.31 -5.72
CA VAL A 322 -17.43 -0.31 -4.89
C VAL A 322 -16.28 0.66 -4.64
N ALA A 323 -15.82 1.37 -5.67
CA ALA A 323 -14.78 2.37 -5.54
C ALA A 323 -15.14 3.45 -4.51
N ILE A 324 -16.36 3.96 -4.55
CA ILE A 324 -16.86 4.96 -3.58
C ILE A 324 -16.91 4.38 -2.17
N ILE A 325 -17.39 3.15 -2.00
CA ILE A 325 -17.41 2.47 -0.69
C ILE A 325 -15.97 2.35 -0.16
N LEU A 326 -15.03 1.87 -0.98
CA LEU A 326 -13.64 1.70 -0.60
C LEU A 326 -12.95 3.04 -0.26
N LEU A 327 -13.27 4.10 -1.00
CA LEU A 327 -12.81 5.46 -0.69
C LEU A 327 -13.29 5.92 0.69
N ILE A 328 -14.58 5.75 0.99
CA ILE A 328 -15.16 6.13 2.28
C ILE A 328 -14.47 5.36 3.41
N PHE A 329 -14.36 4.04 3.30
CA PHE A 329 -13.66 3.24 4.30
C PHE A 329 -12.17 3.61 4.41
N GLY A 330 -11.51 3.91 3.29
CA GLY A 330 -10.11 4.33 3.24
C GLY A 330 -9.80 5.61 4.01
N THR A 331 -10.79 6.49 4.21
CA THR A 331 -10.58 7.69 5.03
C THR A 331 -10.47 7.39 6.53
N PHE A 332 -10.96 6.25 7.00
CA PHE A 332 -11.01 5.87 8.43
C PHE A 332 -10.11 4.69 8.78
N MET A 333 -9.82 3.81 7.83
CA MET A 333 -9.16 2.53 8.08
C MET A 333 -7.92 2.35 7.19
N GLU A 334 -6.97 1.57 7.71
CA GLU A 334 -5.82 1.14 6.91
C GLU A 334 -6.22 0.10 5.85
N GLY A 335 -5.49 0.09 4.73
CA GLY A 335 -5.82 -0.73 3.58
C GLY A 335 -5.82 -2.24 3.79
N THR A 336 -4.96 -2.73 4.65
CA THR A 336 -4.97 -4.15 5.03
C THR A 336 -6.27 -4.54 5.71
N ALA A 337 -6.77 -3.70 6.62
CA ALA A 337 -8.04 -3.90 7.30
C ALA A 337 -9.23 -3.84 6.34
N ILE A 338 -9.21 -2.90 5.39
CA ILE A 338 -10.24 -2.76 4.35
C ILE A 338 -10.27 -3.99 3.44
N ALA A 339 -9.11 -4.45 2.98
CA ALA A 339 -9.02 -5.62 2.11
C ALA A 339 -9.60 -6.86 2.80
N VAL A 340 -9.21 -7.09 4.05
CA VAL A 340 -9.66 -8.25 4.84
C VAL A 340 -11.16 -8.22 5.12
N LEU A 341 -11.72 -7.04 5.36
CA LEU A 341 -13.14 -6.87 5.66
C LEU A 341 -14.01 -6.93 4.42
N LEU A 342 -13.62 -6.20 3.37
CA LEU A 342 -14.51 -5.97 2.23
C LEU A 342 -14.29 -6.94 1.07
N VAL A 343 -13.07 -7.45 0.86
CA VAL A 343 -12.82 -8.39 -0.26
C VAL A 343 -13.66 -9.65 -0.14
N PRO A 344 -13.74 -10.35 1.01
CA PRO A 344 -14.57 -11.54 1.13
C PRO A 344 -16.07 -11.30 0.85
N VAL A 345 -16.53 -10.07 1.06
CA VAL A 345 -17.94 -9.68 0.84
C VAL A 345 -18.17 -9.26 -0.61
N LEU A 346 -17.29 -8.44 -1.15
CA LEU A 346 -17.47 -7.80 -2.46
C LEU A 346 -16.97 -8.65 -3.63
N TRP A 347 -15.90 -9.45 -3.42
CA TRP A 347 -15.34 -10.26 -4.49
C TRP A 347 -16.30 -11.32 -5.06
N PRO A 348 -17.05 -12.12 -4.26
CA PRO A 348 -18.01 -13.06 -4.80
C PRO A 348 -19.08 -12.39 -5.69
N ILE A 349 -19.46 -11.15 -5.38
CA ILE A 349 -20.39 -10.37 -6.18
C ILE A 349 -19.73 -9.96 -7.50
N ALA A 350 -18.53 -9.39 -7.44
CA ALA A 350 -17.75 -8.98 -8.61
C ALA A 350 -17.49 -10.17 -9.56
N GLU A 351 -17.13 -11.32 -9.00
CA GLU A 351 -16.89 -12.56 -9.72
C GLU A 351 -18.17 -13.05 -10.44
N SER A 352 -19.33 -13.04 -9.75
CA SER A 352 -20.63 -13.41 -10.34
C SER A 352 -21.02 -12.51 -11.51
N MET A 353 -20.58 -11.25 -11.51
CA MET A 353 -20.76 -10.31 -12.61
C MET A 353 -19.71 -10.48 -13.72
N GLY A 354 -18.73 -11.36 -13.57
CA GLY A 354 -17.65 -11.60 -14.53
C GLY A 354 -16.67 -10.44 -14.62
N ILE A 355 -16.38 -9.75 -13.49
CA ILE A 355 -15.34 -8.73 -13.41
C ILE A 355 -14.00 -9.44 -13.24
N ASN A 356 -12.97 -8.97 -13.99
CA ASN A 356 -11.63 -9.53 -13.88
C ASN A 356 -11.04 -9.30 -12.48
N VAL A 357 -10.44 -10.36 -11.90
CA VAL A 357 -9.89 -10.33 -10.55
C VAL A 357 -8.79 -9.29 -10.38
N ILE A 358 -7.92 -9.09 -11.38
CA ILE A 358 -6.85 -8.09 -11.31
C ILE A 358 -7.42 -6.66 -11.43
N HIS A 359 -8.42 -6.46 -12.30
CA HIS A 359 -9.11 -5.17 -12.40
C HIS A 359 -9.72 -4.75 -11.06
N PHE A 360 -10.48 -5.65 -10.42
CA PHE A 360 -11.08 -5.40 -9.10
C PHE A 360 -10.02 -5.12 -8.03
N GLY A 361 -8.90 -5.87 -8.05
CA GLY A 361 -7.79 -5.67 -7.13
C GLY A 361 -7.10 -4.31 -7.29
N MET A 362 -6.94 -3.83 -8.53
CA MET A 362 -6.36 -2.50 -8.77
C MET A 362 -7.29 -1.40 -8.29
N ILE A 363 -8.61 -1.51 -8.50
CA ILE A 363 -9.59 -0.57 -7.96
C ILE A 363 -9.47 -0.54 -6.43
N LEU A 364 -9.41 -1.69 -5.76
CA LEU A 364 -9.26 -1.78 -4.31
C LEU A 364 -7.98 -1.09 -3.82
N CYS A 365 -6.84 -1.40 -4.43
CA CYS A 365 -5.55 -0.84 -4.01
C CYS A 365 -5.51 0.69 -4.15
N ILE A 366 -5.97 1.21 -5.30
CA ILE A 366 -5.90 2.65 -5.58
C ILE A 366 -6.94 3.41 -4.74
N SER A 367 -8.17 2.91 -4.64
CA SER A 367 -9.21 3.52 -3.78
C SER A 367 -8.76 3.67 -2.34
N ASN A 368 -8.14 2.62 -1.81
CA ASN A 368 -7.61 2.65 -0.45
C ASN A 368 -6.54 3.74 -0.28
N VAL A 369 -5.61 3.85 -1.22
CA VAL A 369 -4.57 4.88 -1.16
C VAL A 369 -5.18 6.28 -1.19
N ILE A 370 -6.13 6.54 -2.09
CA ILE A 370 -6.83 7.83 -2.15
C ILE A 370 -7.53 8.11 -0.82
N GLY A 371 -8.16 7.11 -0.20
CA GLY A 371 -8.76 7.23 1.12
C GLY A 371 -7.74 7.69 2.18
N THR A 372 -6.55 7.11 2.21
CA THR A 372 -5.51 7.49 3.19
C THR A 372 -4.96 8.91 3.01
N MET A 373 -5.19 9.53 1.87
CA MET A 373 -4.85 10.93 1.58
C MET A 373 -6.01 11.89 1.85
N THR A 374 -7.22 11.38 2.05
CA THR A 374 -8.45 12.20 2.14
C THR A 374 -8.91 12.34 3.59
N PRO A 375 -9.17 13.57 4.11
CA PRO A 375 -9.79 13.75 5.43
C PRO A 375 -11.12 12.96 5.58
N PRO A 376 -11.53 12.49 6.79
CA PRO A 376 -11.14 13.07 8.08
C PRO A 376 -9.90 12.49 8.77
N VAL A 377 -9.58 11.19 8.63
CA VAL A 377 -8.42 10.62 9.32
C VAL A 377 -7.15 10.82 8.51
N ALA A 378 -7.15 10.44 7.20
CA ALA A 378 -6.05 10.74 6.27
C ALA A 378 -4.65 10.39 6.79
N VAL A 379 -4.36 9.12 7.00
CA VAL A 379 -3.13 8.64 7.67
C VAL A 379 -1.85 9.17 7.03
N ASN A 380 -1.84 9.37 5.70
CA ASN A 380 -0.69 9.96 5.00
C ASN A 380 -0.49 11.44 5.37
N ILE A 381 -1.57 12.20 5.51
CA ILE A 381 -1.49 13.62 5.93
C ILE A 381 -0.96 13.71 7.35
N PHE A 382 -1.42 12.85 8.27
CA PHE A 382 -0.88 12.79 9.64
C PHE A 382 0.61 12.47 9.65
N SER A 383 1.04 11.55 8.78
CA SER A 383 2.46 11.23 8.62
C SER A 383 3.26 12.45 8.12
N ALA A 384 2.71 13.21 7.18
CA ALA A 384 3.33 14.44 6.69
C ALA A 384 3.36 15.54 7.76
N VAL A 385 2.31 15.69 8.59
CA VAL A 385 2.32 16.62 9.73
C VAL A 385 3.52 16.34 10.66
N GLN A 386 3.79 15.06 10.95
CA GLN A 386 4.97 14.69 11.77
C GLN A 386 6.29 15.12 11.11
N VAL A 387 6.40 14.95 9.79
CA VAL A 387 7.58 15.36 9.02
C VAL A 387 7.76 16.89 9.05
N THR A 388 6.66 17.63 8.88
CA THR A 388 6.71 19.10 8.82
C THR A 388 7.20 19.75 10.13
N ARG A 389 7.10 19.07 11.27
CA ARG A 389 7.62 19.53 12.57
C ARG A 389 9.11 19.86 12.54
N SER A 390 9.86 19.28 11.61
CA SER A 390 11.29 19.59 11.43
C SER A 390 11.57 21.04 11.01
N VAL A 391 10.57 21.76 10.51
CA VAL A 391 10.63 23.17 10.12
C VAL A 391 9.53 23.96 10.83
N ARG A 392 8.27 23.68 10.51
CA ARG A 392 7.07 24.26 11.12
C ARG A 392 5.94 23.23 11.05
N GLU A 393 5.26 22.99 12.16
CA GLU A 393 4.10 22.09 12.17
C GLU A 393 2.96 22.68 11.33
N LEU A 394 2.69 22.05 10.18
CA LEU A 394 1.56 22.39 9.33
C LEU A 394 0.29 21.74 9.86
N LYS A 395 -0.84 22.44 9.72
CA LYS A 395 -2.16 21.88 10.05
C LYS A 395 -2.63 20.95 8.93
N ILE A 396 -3.44 19.94 9.28
CA ILE A 396 -4.05 19.02 8.33
C ILE A 396 -4.73 19.78 7.18
N GLY A 397 -5.52 20.82 7.49
CA GLY A 397 -6.23 21.61 6.47
C GLY A 397 -5.31 22.42 5.54
N GLU A 398 -4.09 22.79 5.98
CA GLU A 398 -3.09 23.43 5.10
C GLU A 398 -2.56 22.43 4.09
N ILE A 399 -2.17 21.23 4.55
CA ILE A 399 -1.67 20.15 3.70
C ILE A 399 -2.75 19.68 2.74
N SER A 400 -3.99 19.43 3.23
CA SER A 400 -5.09 18.97 2.38
C SER A 400 -5.46 19.94 1.26
N LYS A 401 -5.33 21.25 1.49
CA LYS A 401 -5.52 22.24 0.42
C LYS A 401 -4.35 22.25 -0.58
N ALA A 402 -3.15 22.09 -0.07
CA ALA A 402 -1.94 22.14 -0.87
C ALA A 402 -1.73 20.88 -1.73
N GLU A 403 -2.26 19.72 -1.32
CA GLU A 403 -2.17 18.48 -2.09
C GLU A 403 -3.14 18.41 -3.26
N ILE A 404 -4.26 19.19 -3.25
CA ILE A 404 -5.32 19.14 -4.27
C ILE A 404 -4.77 19.12 -5.71
N PRO A 405 -3.80 19.96 -6.09
CA PRO A 405 -3.26 19.94 -7.45
C PRO A 405 -2.69 18.61 -7.89
N PHE A 406 -1.99 17.91 -6.99
CA PHE A 406 -1.37 16.61 -7.23
C PHE A 406 -2.36 15.45 -7.07
N PHE A 407 -3.38 15.67 -6.25
CA PHE A 407 -4.48 14.72 -6.05
C PHE A 407 -5.33 14.53 -7.31
N ILE A 408 -5.52 15.58 -8.10
CA ILE A 408 -6.35 15.55 -9.33
C ILE A 408 -5.79 14.54 -10.33
N GLY A 409 -4.48 14.55 -10.60
CA GLY A 409 -3.86 13.59 -11.52
C GLY A 409 -3.93 12.16 -11.01
N TYR A 410 -3.72 11.96 -9.70
CA TYR A 410 -3.85 10.63 -9.09
C TYR A 410 -5.28 10.09 -9.26
N VAL A 411 -6.29 10.91 -8.98
CA VAL A 411 -7.71 10.57 -9.15
C VAL A 411 -8.08 10.36 -10.62
N ALA A 412 -7.49 11.09 -11.55
CA ALA A 412 -7.72 10.88 -12.98
C ALA A 412 -7.25 9.48 -13.42
N VAL A 413 -6.06 9.05 -12.99
CA VAL A 413 -5.57 7.68 -13.25
C VAL A 413 -6.47 6.64 -12.58
N PHE A 414 -6.97 6.91 -11.36
CA PHE A 414 -7.92 6.04 -10.68
C PHE A 414 -9.20 5.83 -11.48
N PHE A 415 -9.84 6.90 -11.97
CA PHE A 415 -11.04 6.77 -12.78
C PHE A 415 -10.77 6.07 -14.12
N LEU A 416 -9.58 6.26 -14.72
CA LEU A 416 -9.17 5.48 -15.87
C LEU A 416 -9.16 3.98 -15.54
N CYS A 417 -8.67 3.58 -14.36
CA CYS A 417 -8.73 2.20 -13.91
C CYS A 417 -10.17 1.72 -13.67
N VAL A 418 -11.05 2.53 -13.06
CA VAL A 418 -12.43 2.15 -12.77
C VAL A 418 -13.24 1.93 -14.06
N PHE A 419 -13.06 2.80 -15.05
CA PHE A 419 -13.84 2.75 -16.30
C PHE A 419 -13.25 1.84 -17.38
N SER A 420 -12.00 1.41 -17.25
CA SER A 420 -11.32 0.62 -18.29
C SER A 420 -10.69 -0.66 -17.71
N GLU A 421 -11.42 -1.76 -17.78
CA GLU A 421 -10.90 -3.10 -17.47
C GLU A 421 -9.70 -3.44 -18.38
N THR A 422 -9.78 -3.08 -19.67
CA THR A 422 -8.69 -3.30 -20.62
C THR A 422 -7.40 -2.63 -20.20
N PHE A 423 -7.47 -1.41 -19.66
CA PHE A 423 -6.31 -0.70 -19.14
C PHE A 423 -5.68 -1.42 -17.93
N CYS A 424 -6.51 -1.98 -17.05
CA CYS A 424 -6.04 -2.71 -15.87
C CYS A 424 -5.57 -4.15 -16.17
N THR A 425 -5.74 -4.64 -17.40
CA THR A 425 -5.46 -6.07 -17.72
C THR A 425 -4.61 -6.25 -18.98
N PHE A 426 -4.14 -5.18 -19.61
CA PHE A 426 -3.51 -5.26 -20.93
C PHE A 426 -2.20 -6.07 -20.97
N LEU A 427 -1.47 -6.17 -19.87
CA LEU A 427 -0.27 -7.01 -19.76
C LEU A 427 -0.55 -8.48 -19.48
N ILE A 428 -1.81 -8.83 -19.20
CA ILE A 428 -2.19 -10.18 -18.73
C ILE A 428 -2.88 -10.97 -19.87
N ARG A 429 -3.04 -10.34 -21.00
CA ARG A 429 -3.69 -10.92 -22.19
C ARG A 429 -2.79 -11.92 -22.90
#